data_018f8bdcaca9a580a8d0644fea93cc40
#
_entry.id   018f8bdcaca9a580a8d0644fea93cc40
#
_cell.length_a   1.000
_cell.length_b   1.000
_cell.length_c   1.000
_cell.angle_alpha   90.00
_cell.angle_beta   90.00
_cell.angle_gamma   90.00
#
_symmetry.space_group_name_H-M   'P 1'
#
loop_
_entity.id
_entity.type
_entity.pdbx_description
1 polymer ?
#
loop_
_entity_poly.entity_id
_entity_poly.type
_entity_poly.pdbx_seq_one_letter_code
_entity_poly.pdbx_strand_id
1 'polypeptide(L)'
;MRQYTDLEQHLLNDFQHGLSLSPTPYADLAEQLGVDEATVLENLDKLQTEGVISRVGPVFRPNRLGVSTLAAMAIPGDELEKVADIVSSFVEINHNYERDHEFNLWFVVVAVDRDALQAVLTEIETLTGYSVMDLPMMKDYFIDLGFKLQWT
;
A
#
# COMPACT_ATOMS: atom_id res chain seq x y z
N MET A 1 24.78 5.33 9.80
CA MET A 1 23.78 4.31 9.48
C MET A 1 23.18 3.84 10.80
N ARG A 2 21.85 3.70 10.90
CA ARG A 2 21.20 3.18 12.12
C ARG A 2 21.64 1.73 12.34
N GLN A 3 22.00 1.39 13.57
CA GLN A 3 22.20 0.00 13.98
C GLN A 3 20.88 -0.56 14.53
N TYR A 4 20.49 -1.73 14.06
CA TYR A 4 19.31 -2.45 14.51
C TYR A 4 19.73 -3.52 15.54
N THR A 5 18.96 -3.68 16.61
CA THR A 5 19.13 -4.80 17.55
C THR A 5 18.82 -6.13 16.86
N ASP A 6 19.29 -7.24 17.43
CA ASP A 6 18.99 -8.58 16.90
C ASP A 6 17.46 -8.81 16.80
N LEU A 7 16.70 -8.36 17.79
CA LEU A 7 15.26 -8.45 17.78
C LEU A 7 14.63 -7.63 16.63
N GLU A 8 15.07 -6.38 16.42
CA GLU A 8 14.60 -5.56 15.30
C GLU A 8 14.94 -6.18 13.95
N GLN A 9 16.12 -6.80 13.83
CA GLN A 9 16.54 -7.49 12.60
C GLN A 9 15.64 -8.69 12.30
N HIS A 10 15.30 -9.49 13.30
CA HIS A 10 14.38 -10.61 13.16
C HIS A 10 12.96 -10.13 12.81
N LEU A 11 12.43 -9.11 13.50
CA LEU A 11 11.13 -8.54 13.19
C LEU A 11 11.04 -8.04 11.75
N LEU A 12 12.09 -7.39 11.23
CA LEU A 12 12.13 -6.86 9.89
C LEU A 12 12.37 -7.92 8.80
N ASN A 13 12.99 -9.04 9.13
CA ASN A 13 13.43 -10.03 8.15
C ASN A 13 12.50 -11.24 8.06
N ASP A 14 12.13 -11.81 9.22
CA ASP A 14 11.55 -13.16 9.26
C ASP A 14 10.03 -13.15 9.10
N PHE A 15 9.38 -11.98 9.26
CA PHE A 15 7.92 -11.85 9.26
C PHE A 15 7.37 -11.03 8.09
N GLN A 16 8.17 -10.83 7.03
CA GLN A 16 7.72 -10.11 5.82
C GLN A 16 6.60 -10.84 5.07
N HIS A 17 6.51 -12.16 5.21
CA HIS A 17 5.51 -12.99 4.53
C HIS A 17 4.23 -13.24 5.36
N GLY A 18 4.15 -12.71 6.54
CA GLY A 18 2.95 -12.74 7.37
C GLY A 18 3.19 -13.09 8.82
N LEU A 19 2.15 -12.90 9.60
CA LEU A 19 2.04 -13.29 10.99
C LEU A 19 1.13 -14.51 11.11
N SER A 20 1.18 -15.18 12.26
CA SER A 20 0.23 -16.24 12.61
C SER A 20 -1.22 -15.74 12.50
N LEU A 21 -2.09 -16.51 11.85
CA LEU A 21 -3.53 -16.25 11.83
C LEU A 21 -4.20 -16.86 13.08
N SER A 22 -3.78 -16.42 14.24
CA SER A 22 -4.28 -16.83 15.55
C SER A 22 -5.04 -15.68 16.23
N PRO A 23 -5.75 -15.92 17.33
CA PRO A 23 -6.35 -14.85 18.15
C PRO A 23 -5.31 -13.92 18.80
N THR A 24 -4.05 -14.38 18.93
CA THR A 24 -2.97 -13.68 19.65
C THR A 24 -1.68 -13.65 18.81
N PRO A 25 -1.68 -13.07 17.61
CA PRO A 25 -0.56 -13.17 16.66
C PRO A 25 0.74 -12.55 17.20
N TYR A 26 0.67 -11.53 18.01
CA TYR A 26 1.86 -10.90 18.60
C TYR A 26 2.44 -11.71 19.76
N ALA A 27 1.60 -12.39 20.54
CA ALA A 27 2.06 -13.34 21.56
C ALA A 27 2.75 -14.55 20.93
N ASP A 28 2.20 -15.09 19.82
CA ASP A 28 2.83 -16.18 19.06
C ASP A 28 4.20 -15.76 18.49
N LEU A 29 4.30 -14.50 18.04
CA LEU A 29 5.53 -13.91 17.55
C LEU A 29 6.56 -13.76 18.67
N ALA A 30 6.11 -13.29 19.83
CA ALA A 30 6.95 -13.15 21.03
C ALA A 30 7.53 -14.50 21.49
N GLU A 31 6.70 -15.54 21.50
CA GLU A 31 7.15 -16.91 21.82
C GLU A 31 8.24 -17.40 20.86
N GLN A 32 8.08 -17.19 19.55
CA GLN A 32 9.08 -17.56 18.53
C GLN A 32 10.41 -16.81 18.72
N LEU A 33 10.35 -15.55 19.17
CA LEU A 33 11.52 -14.70 19.37
C LEU A 33 12.11 -14.78 20.78
N GLY A 34 11.47 -15.53 21.70
CA GLY A 34 11.95 -15.70 23.07
C GLY A 34 11.85 -14.43 23.92
N VAL A 35 10.89 -13.57 23.63
CA VAL A 35 10.58 -12.31 24.35
C VAL A 35 9.13 -12.29 24.81
N ASP A 36 8.71 -11.24 25.50
CA ASP A 36 7.29 -11.03 25.82
C ASP A 36 6.57 -10.21 24.72
N GLU A 37 5.23 -10.29 24.70
CA GLU A 37 4.39 -9.61 23.73
C GLU A 37 4.55 -8.08 23.78
N ALA A 38 4.70 -7.51 24.98
CA ALA A 38 4.87 -6.07 25.15
C ALA A 38 6.16 -5.59 24.45
N THR A 39 7.25 -6.34 24.60
CA THR A 39 8.52 -6.07 23.91
C THR A 39 8.37 -6.09 22.40
N VAL A 40 7.59 -7.03 21.82
CA VAL A 40 7.32 -7.06 20.38
C VAL A 40 6.56 -5.82 19.93
N LEU A 41 5.47 -5.48 20.63
CA LEU A 41 4.62 -4.33 20.31
C LEU A 41 5.39 -3.01 20.41
N GLU A 42 6.20 -2.83 21.45
CA GLU A 42 7.05 -1.64 21.61
C GLU A 42 8.07 -1.48 20.48
N ASN A 43 8.69 -2.58 20.03
CA ASN A 43 9.65 -2.53 18.93
C ASN A 43 8.94 -2.26 17.59
N LEU A 44 7.77 -2.83 17.33
CA LEU A 44 6.99 -2.54 16.12
C LEU A 44 6.53 -1.09 16.07
N ASP A 45 6.01 -0.55 17.18
CA ASP A 45 5.60 0.86 17.31
C ASP A 45 6.79 1.81 17.07
N LYS A 46 7.93 1.52 17.69
CA LYS A 46 9.17 2.27 17.48
C LYS A 46 9.60 2.26 16.01
N LEU A 47 9.63 1.08 15.36
CA LEU A 47 10.02 0.93 13.96
C LEU A 47 9.05 1.67 13.03
N GLN A 48 7.77 1.71 13.36
CA GLN A 48 6.75 2.45 12.62
C GLN A 48 6.88 3.96 12.83
N THR A 49 7.06 4.42 14.06
CA THR A 49 7.27 5.83 14.40
C THR A 49 8.52 6.41 13.72
N GLU A 50 9.57 5.59 13.60
CA GLU A 50 10.81 5.97 12.91
C GLU A 50 10.72 5.83 11.38
N GLY A 51 9.58 5.44 10.84
CA GLY A 51 9.35 5.29 9.39
C GLY A 51 10.09 4.13 8.74
N VAL A 52 10.60 3.16 9.53
CA VAL A 52 11.24 1.94 9.03
C VAL A 52 10.18 0.96 8.51
N ILE A 53 9.05 0.86 9.21
CA ILE A 53 7.87 0.10 8.82
C ILE A 53 6.75 1.11 8.53
N SER A 54 6.12 1.01 7.37
CA SER A 54 4.97 1.86 7.04
C SER A 54 3.71 1.43 7.78
N ARG A 55 3.48 0.13 7.89
CA ARG A 55 2.36 -0.48 8.62
C ARG A 55 2.60 -1.97 8.87
N VAL A 56 1.93 -2.51 9.87
CA VAL A 56 1.73 -3.95 10.07
C VAL A 56 0.27 -4.26 9.77
N GLY A 57 0.01 -5.19 8.85
CA GLY A 57 -1.36 -5.54 8.48
C GLY A 57 -1.44 -6.43 7.23
N PRO A 58 -2.63 -6.93 6.91
CA PRO A 58 -2.82 -7.83 5.80
C PRO A 58 -2.57 -7.15 4.45
N VAL A 59 -2.08 -7.94 3.52
CA VAL A 59 -2.02 -7.62 2.09
C VAL A 59 -3.01 -8.54 1.37
N PHE A 60 -4.03 -7.97 0.76
CA PHE A 60 -5.03 -8.73 0.03
C PHE A 60 -4.63 -8.92 -1.43
N ARG A 61 -4.93 -10.10 -1.99
CA ARG A 61 -4.78 -10.30 -3.43
C ARG A 61 -5.76 -9.41 -4.19
N PRO A 62 -5.34 -8.78 -5.28
CA PRO A 62 -6.23 -7.99 -6.14
C PRO A 62 -7.48 -8.77 -6.56
N ASN A 63 -8.60 -8.08 -6.71
CA ASN A 63 -9.89 -8.62 -7.15
C ASN A 63 -10.45 -9.79 -6.29
N ARG A 64 -10.08 -9.88 -4.99
CA ARG A 64 -10.66 -10.84 -4.04
C ARG A 64 -11.69 -10.21 -3.10
N LEU A 65 -11.56 -8.92 -2.82
CA LEU A 65 -12.46 -8.15 -1.95
C LEU A 65 -13.05 -6.93 -2.69
N GLY A 66 -13.42 -7.13 -3.94
CA GLY A 66 -13.89 -6.08 -4.84
C GLY A 66 -13.18 -6.14 -6.18
N VAL A 67 -13.25 -5.06 -6.93
CA VAL A 67 -12.59 -4.88 -8.21
C VAL A 67 -11.60 -3.73 -8.14
N SER A 68 -10.56 -3.79 -8.97
CA SER A 68 -9.59 -2.70 -9.05
C SER A 68 -9.19 -2.43 -10.49
N THR A 69 -8.76 -1.20 -10.74
CA THR A 69 -8.15 -0.80 -12.00
C THR A 69 -6.97 0.11 -11.75
N LEU A 70 -6.00 0.08 -12.64
CA LEU A 70 -5.01 1.13 -12.76
C LEU A 70 -5.61 2.23 -13.65
N ALA A 71 -5.50 3.48 -13.23
CA ALA A 71 -5.99 4.62 -13.98
C ALA A 71 -4.86 5.60 -14.25
N ALA A 72 -4.96 6.34 -15.34
CA ALA A 72 -3.98 7.37 -15.69
C ALA A 72 -4.66 8.60 -16.29
N MET A 73 -4.07 9.76 -16.04
CA MET A 73 -4.53 11.06 -16.56
C MET A 73 -3.36 11.83 -17.16
N ALA A 74 -3.65 12.60 -18.21
CA ALA A 74 -2.72 13.56 -18.81
C ALA A 74 -3.09 14.96 -18.31
N ILE A 75 -2.30 15.51 -17.39
CA ILE A 75 -2.60 16.75 -16.68
C ILE A 75 -1.52 17.80 -17.01
N PRO A 76 -1.88 19.06 -17.32
CA PRO A 76 -0.91 20.15 -17.41
C PRO A 76 -0.11 20.28 -16.11
N GLY A 77 1.20 20.53 -16.24
CA GLY A 77 2.11 20.52 -15.07
C GLY A 77 1.73 21.53 -13.97
N ASP A 78 1.14 22.66 -14.35
CA ASP A 78 0.67 23.70 -13.42
C ASP A 78 -0.61 23.33 -12.67
N GLU A 79 -1.37 22.32 -13.13
CA GLU A 79 -2.57 21.80 -12.47
C GLU A 79 -2.37 20.44 -11.79
N LEU A 80 -1.21 19.80 -11.97
CA LEU A 80 -0.95 18.43 -11.54
C LEU A 80 -1.18 18.24 -10.04
N GLU A 81 -0.61 19.10 -9.20
CA GLU A 81 -0.74 19.02 -7.73
C GLU A 81 -2.21 19.15 -7.30
N LYS A 82 -2.95 20.13 -7.85
CA LYS A 82 -4.36 20.32 -7.56
C LYS A 82 -5.21 19.11 -7.95
N VAL A 83 -4.96 18.53 -9.13
CA VAL A 83 -5.68 17.34 -9.60
C VAL A 83 -5.32 16.13 -8.75
N ALA A 84 -4.05 15.95 -8.37
CA ALA A 84 -3.60 14.88 -7.50
C ALA A 84 -4.27 14.96 -6.11
N ASP A 85 -4.46 16.15 -5.56
CA ASP A 85 -5.19 16.36 -4.30
C ASP A 85 -6.67 15.95 -4.43
N ILE A 86 -7.34 16.29 -5.53
CA ILE A 86 -8.72 15.87 -5.80
C ILE A 86 -8.78 14.33 -5.87
N VAL A 87 -7.90 13.70 -6.64
CA VAL A 87 -7.82 12.25 -6.77
C VAL A 87 -7.56 11.59 -5.42
N SER A 88 -6.66 12.15 -4.59
CA SER A 88 -6.34 11.62 -3.25
C SER A 88 -7.49 11.75 -2.25
N SER A 89 -8.49 12.60 -2.51
CA SER A 89 -9.63 12.78 -1.61
C SER A 89 -10.64 11.63 -1.65
N PHE A 90 -10.56 10.76 -2.65
CA PHE A 90 -11.44 9.60 -2.79
C PHE A 90 -10.98 8.44 -1.91
N VAL A 91 -11.88 7.86 -1.12
CA VAL A 91 -11.58 6.71 -0.25
C VAL A 91 -11.25 5.43 -1.01
N GLU A 92 -11.68 5.36 -2.28
CA GLU A 92 -11.39 4.27 -3.22
C GLU A 92 -9.97 4.33 -3.78
N ILE A 93 -9.22 5.40 -3.50
CA ILE A 93 -7.85 5.61 -4.00
C ILE A 93 -6.86 5.54 -2.84
N ASN A 94 -5.97 4.57 -2.91
CA ASN A 94 -4.94 4.36 -1.88
C ASN A 94 -3.76 5.31 -2.02
N HIS A 95 -3.32 5.52 -3.25
CA HIS A 95 -2.16 6.34 -3.58
C HIS A 95 -2.15 6.69 -5.06
N ASN A 96 -1.53 7.80 -5.38
CA ASN A 96 -1.25 8.21 -6.73
C ASN A 96 0.26 8.43 -6.93
N TYR A 97 0.68 8.48 -8.18
CA TYR A 97 2.07 8.68 -8.57
C TYR A 97 2.17 9.64 -9.74
N GLU A 98 3.10 10.56 -9.64
CA GLU A 98 3.58 11.33 -10.79
C GLU A 98 4.58 10.50 -11.62
N ARG A 99 4.52 10.64 -12.94
CA ARG A 99 5.48 10.09 -13.88
C ARG A 99 5.89 11.12 -14.93
N ASP A 100 7.14 11.06 -15.34
CA ASP A 100 7.64 11.84 -16.48
C ASP A 100 7.17 11.19 -17.81
N HIS A 101 5.90 11.46 -18.16
CA HIS A 101 5.22 10.95 -19.34
C HIS A 101 4.03 11.84 -19.70
N GLU A 102 3.45 11.72 -20.91
CA GLU A 102 2.21 12.40 -21.29
C GLU A 102 1.07 12.10 -20.31
N PHE A 103 0.86 10.81 -19.98
CA PHE A 103 0.04 10.41 -18.85
C PHE A 103 0.89 10.49 -17.59
N ASN A 104 0.79 11.60 -16.88
CA ASN A 104 1.69 11.94 -15.80
C ASN A 104 1.11 11.72 -14.38
N LEU A 105 -0.19 11.52 -14.25
CA LEU A 105 -0.82 11.16 -12.98
C LEU A 105 -1.37 9.72 -13.05
N TRP A 106 -0.86 8.84 -12.20
CA TRP A 106 -1.24 7.42 -12.15
C TRP A 106 -1.77 7.07 -10.76
N PHE A 107 -2.87 6.32 -10.70
CA PHE A 107 -3.48 5.90 -9.44
C PHE A 107 -4.22 4.57 -9.58
N VAL A 108 -4.47 3.91 -8.44
CA VAL A 108 -5.24 2.67 -8.37
C VAL A 108 -6.58 2.97 -7.71
N VAL A 109 -7.66 2.61 -8.38
CA VAL A 109 -9.03 2.66 -7.84
C VAL A 109 -9.44 1.27 -7.41
N VAL A 110 -10.00 1.16 -6.19
CA VAL A 110 -10.55 -0.09 -5.64
C VAL A 110 -11.99 0.17 -5.22
N ALA A 111 -12.93 -0.62 -5.73
CA ALA A 111 -14.35 -0.48 -5.42
C ALA A 111 -15.02 -1.84 -5.18
N VAL A 112 -16.23 -1.82 -4.65
CA VAL A 112 -16.96 -3.06 -4.34
C VAL A 112 -17.33 -3.85 -5.60
N ASP A 113 -17.63 -3.15 -6.70
CA ASP A 113 -17.97 -3.72 -8.00
C ASP A 113 -17.58 -2.77 -9.15
N ARG A 114 -17.83 -3.22 -10.39
CA ARG A 114 -17.46 -2.46 -11.59
C ARG A 114 -18.28 -1.18 -11.76
N ASP A 115 -19.54 -1.17 -11.36
CA ASP A 115 -20.41 0.00 -11.48
C ASP A 115 -19.98 1.11 -10.53
N ALA A 116 -19.66 0.76 -9.28
CA ALA A 116 -19.10 1.68 -8.30
C ALA A 116 -17.73 2.23 -8.76
N LEU A 117 -16.87 1.37 -9.32
CA LEU A 117 -15.58 1.80 -9.85
C LEU A 117 -15.77 2.81 -10.99
N GLN A 118 -16.66 2.53 -11.94
CA GLN A 118 -16.94 3.44 -13.05
C GLN A 118 -17.53 4.78 -12.58
N ALA A 119 -18.37 4.76 -11.53
CA ALA A 119 -18.89 5.96 -10.92
C ALA A 119 -17.77 6.87 -10.36
N VAL A 120 -16.80 6.28 -9.67
CA VAL A 120 -15.62 7.00 -9.16
C VAL A 120 -14.82 7.64 -10.29
N LEU A 121 -14.52 6.88 -11.37
CA LEU A 121 -13.79 7.44 -12.51
C LEU A 121 -14.54 8.61 -13.16
N THR A 122 -15.86 8.48 -13.34
CA THR A 122 -16.69 9.53 -13.91
C THR A 122 -16.75 10.76 -13.01
N GLU A 123 -16.80 10.58 -11.69
CA GLU A 123 -16.79 11.70 -10.74
C GLU A 123 -15.45 12.44 -10.78
N ILE A 124 -14.32 11.72 -10.85
CA ILE A 124 -13.00 12.33 -11.02
C ILE A 124 -12.96 13.16 -12.31
N GLU A 125 -13.43 12.64 -13.45
CA GLU A 125 -13.50 13.39 -14.71
C GLU A 125 -14.34 14.65 -14.56
N THR A 126 -15.47 14.55 -13.86
CA THR A 126 -16.39 15.69 -13.64
C THR A 126 -15.76 16.78 -12.79
N LEU A 127 -15.07 16.41 -11.71
CA LEU A 127 -14.45 17.35 -10.77
C LEU A 127 -13.18 18.00 -11.33
N THR A 128 -12.43 17.25 -12.13
CA THR A 128 -11.13 17.71 -12.64
C THR A 128 -11.24 18.37 -14.03
N GLY A 129 -12.23 17.96 -14.82
CA GLY A 129 -12.36 18.35 -16.23
C GLY A 129 -11.42 17.60 -17.18
N TYR A 130 -10.69 16.60 -16.70
CA TYR A 130 -9.74 15.80 -17.47
C TYR A 130 -10.23 14.37 -17.61
N SER A 131 -9.97 13.73 -18.77
CA SER A 131 -10.35 12.34 -19.00
C SER A 131 -9.45 11.38 -18.24
N VAL A 132 -10.06 10.32 -17.73
CA VAL A 132 -9.36 9.20 -17.06
C VAL A 132 -9.24 8.01 -17.99
N MET A 133 -8.03 7.55 -18.22
CA MET A 133 -7.76 6.30 -18.92
C MET A 133 -7.90 5.14 -17.93
N ASP A 134 -8.89 4.27 -18.15
CA ASP A 134 -9.13 3.06 -17.38
C ASP A 134 -8.33 1.88 -17.96
N LEU A 135 -7.49 1.26 -17.14
CA LEU A 135 -6.59 0.16 -17.50
C LEU A 135 -6.89 -1.06 -16.62
N PRO A 136 -7.99 -1.79 -16.90
CA PRO A 136 -8.36 -2.96 -16.11
C PRO A 136 -7.30 -4.06 -16.19
N MET A 137 -7.05 -4.71 -15.05
CA MET A 137 -6.09 -5.81 -14.96
C MET A 137 -6.56 -7.01 -15.83
N MET A 138 -5.81 -7.32 -16.87
CA MET A 138 -6.06 -8.48 -17.74
C MET A 138 -5.53 -9.78 -17.18
N LYS A 139 -4.41 -9.71 -16.43
CA LYS A 139 -3.74 -10.85 -15.80
C LYS A 139 -2.94 -10.34 -14.61
N ASP A 140 -3.06 -11.05 -13.49
CA ASP A 140 -2.21 -10.81 -12.33
C ASP A 140 -0.88 -11.58 -12.46
N TYR A 141 0.16 -10.98 -11.90
CA TYR A 141 1.44 -11.62 -11.70
C TYR A 141 1.76 -11.56 -10.21
N PHE A 142 2.18 -12.70 -9.66
CA PHE A 142 2.65 -12.72 -8.29
C PHE A 142 3.97 -11.94 -8.19
N ILE A 143 3.99 -10.93 -7.36
CA ILE A 143 5.18 -10.18 -7.02
C ILE A 143 5.41 -10.38 -5.53
N ASP A 144 6.51 -11.06 -5.19
CA ASP A 144 6.97 -11.12 -3.82
C ASP A 144 7.72 -9.82 -3.50
N LEU A 145 7.17 -9.02 -2.60
CA LEU A 145 7.80 -7.77 -2.14
C LEU A 145 8.71 -7.99 -0.93
N GLY A 146 8.73 -9.21 -0.37
CA GLY A 146 9.66 -9.60 0.67
C GLY A 146 11.05 -9.83 0.09
N PHE A 147 12.07 -9.37 0.78
CA PHE A 147 13.48 -9.61 0.43
C PHE A 147 14.34 -9.73 1.68
N LYS A 148 15.37 -10.56 1.58
CA LYS A 148 16.28 -10.75 2.70
C LYS A 148 17.11 -9.49 2.92
N LEU A 149 16.95 -8.89 4.08
CA LEU A 149 17.77 -7.77 4.52
C LEU A 149 19.16 -8.28 4.93
N GLN A 150 20.19 -7.52 4.56
CA GLN A 150 21.58 -7.81 4.94
C GLN A 150 22.01 -6.74 5.94
N TRP A 151 22.47 -7.22 7.10
CA TRP A 151 22.94 -6.36 8.19
C TRP A 151 24.47 -6.27 8.12
N THR A 152 25.00 -5.07 8.03
CA THR A 152 26.46 -4.78 8.01
C THR A 152 26.90 -4.17 9.33
#